data_40688da751b820465373aa849e09e5ac
#
_entry.id   40688da751b820465373aa849e09e5ac
#
_cell.length_a   1.000
_cell.length_b   1.000
_cell.length_c   1.000
_cell.angle_alpha   90.00
_cell.angle_beta   90.00
_cell.angle_gamma   90.00
#
_symmetry.space_group_name_H-M   'P 1'
#
loop_
_entity.id
_entity.type
_entity.pdbx_description
1 polymer ?
#
loop_
_entity_poly.entity_id
_entity_poly.type
_entity_poly.pdbx_seq_one_letter_code
_entity_poly.pdbx_strand_id
1 'polypeptide(L)'
;IATNILGKCASMLVSPIIIKNDNGHMKLECAFTFDQQDLGGEDVTAYANMCPTSSSALNTHVTGTLDGIATWFGNYINKIYLTEREKNKIKVIPNDVKMGLKIMISAWHLEPQFTGQAKEVLSNQDFKPFAKETIMNGLDGWAKAKPQDLLKVCKFLKDIALARIKADTEKVKITAKYATSATTGLPAKYVKPSTKDPNKIELFIVEGDSALGSARSARNVETQGIFPIRGKILNVFQASPQKIAANNEVMAITQILGAGYGKHFDISKLKVSKVIFMTDEQ
;
A
#
# COMPACT_ATOMS: atom_id res chain seq x y z
N ILE A 1 -24.37 -16.17 -17.36
CA ILE A 1 -23.51 -16.81 -16.33
C ILE A 1 -22.95 -15.74 -15.36
N ALA A 2 -22.28 -14.70 -15.88
CA ALA A 2 -21.72 -13.63 -15.03
C ALA A 2 -22.79 -12.96 -14.16
N THR A 3 -23.97 -12.69 -14.68
CA THR A 3 -25.08 -12.09 -13.94
C THR A 3 -25.57 -12.98 -12.79
N ASN A 4 -25.54 -14.31 -12.96
CA ASN A 4 -25.95 -15.26 -11.92
C ASN A 4 -24.90 -15.39 -10.80
N ILE A 5 -23.63 -15.29 -11.12
CA ILE A 5 -22.53 -15.41 -10.14
C ILE A 5 -22.45 -14.12 -9.32
N LEU A 6 -22.49 -12.98 -9.99
CA LEU A 6 -22.43 -11.65 -9.33
C LEU A 6 -23.75 -11.29 -8.64
N GLY A 7 -24.87 -11.88 -9.04
CA GLY A 7 -26.18 -11.65 -8.42
C GLY A 7 -26.35 -12.27 -7.03
N LYS A 8 -25.37 -13.06 -6.56
CA LYS A 8 -25.35 -13.63 -5.20
C LYS A 8 -24.65 -12.73 -4.17
N CYS A 9 -23.97 -11.68 -4.62
CA CYS A 9 -23.33 -10.73 -3.71
C CYS A 9 -24.30 -9.58 -3.35
N ALA A 10 -24.03 -8.89 -2.25
CA ALA A 10 -24.73 -7.67 -1.87
C ALA A 10 -24.30 -6.48 -2.76
N SER A 11 -24.57 -6.62 -4.07
CA SER A 11 -24.17 -5.65 -5.08
C SER A 11 -24.80 -4.29 -4.83
N MET A 12 -23.98 -3.25 -4.86
CA MET A 12 -24.46 -1.87 -4.81
C MET A 12 -25.11 -1.41 -6.12
N LEU A 13 -24.90 -2.12 -7.22
CA LEU A 13 -25.44 -1.82 -8.53
C LEU A 13 -26.55 -2.81 -8.86
N VAL A 14 -27.61 -2.30 -9.51
CA VAL A 14 -28.73 -3.14 -9.99
C VAL A 14 -28.26 -4.14 -11.05
N SER A 15 -27.27 -3.74 -11.86
CA SER A 15 -26.66 -4.59 -12.87
C SER A 15 -25.14 -4.44 -12.81
N PRO A 16 -24.35 -5.52 -13.02
CA PRO A 16 -22.90 -5.42 -13.08
C PRO A 16 -22.46 -4.53 -14.24
N ILE A 17 -21.28 -3.96 -14.10
CA ILE A 17 -20.60 -3.25 -15.18
C ILE A 17 -20.04 -4.31 -16.13
N ILE A 18 -20.46 -4.26 -17.41
CA ILE A 18 -20.02 -5.21 -18.43
C ILE A 18 -19.19 -4.45 -19.47
N ILE A 19 -17.98 -4.92 -19.73
CA ILE A 19 -17.07 -4.35 -20.71
C ILE A 19 -16.59 -5.47 -21.62
N LYS A 20 -16.61 -5.20 -22.94
CA LYS A 20 -16.19 -6.15 -23.98
C LYS A 20 -15.37 -5.43 -25.02
N ASN A 21 -14.34 -6.10 -25.52
CA ASN A 21 -13.59 -5.68 -26.69
C ASN A 21 -13.04 -6.88 -27.45
N ASP A 22 -13.05 -6.79 -28.77
CA ASP A 22 -12.53 -7.79 -29.70
C ASP A 22 -11.81 -7.07 -30.84
N ASN A 23 -10.51 -7.28 -30.98
CA ASN A 23 -9.70 -6.72 -32.06
C ASN A 23 -9.31 -7.77 -33.12
N GLY A 24 -9.93 -8.94 -33.10
CA GLY A 24 -9.65 -10.06 -34.00
C GLY A 24 -8.46 -10.94 -33.55
N HIS A 25 -7.54 -10.41 -32.77
CA HIS A 25 -6.38 -11.13 -32.23
C HIS A 25 -6.52 -11.44 -30.74
N MET A 26 -7.13 -10.51 -30.02
CA MET A 26 -7.41 -10.63 -28.59
C MET A 26 -8.86 -10.25 -28.30
N LYS A 27 -9.50 -10.97 -27.37
CA LYS A 27 -10.83 -10.65 -26.88
C LYS A 27 -10.81 -10.58 -25.37
N LEU A 28 -11.47 -9.57 -24.82
CA LEU A 28 -11.72 -9.44 -23.40
C LEU A 28 -13.21 -9.20 -23.17
N GLU A 29 -13.78 -9.99 -22.30
CA GLU A 29 -15.11 -9.74 -21.74
C GLU A 29 -15.00 -9.80 -20.22
N CYS A 30 -15.44 -8.78 -19.53
CA CYS A 30 -15.53 -8.82 -18.08
C CYS A 30 -16.85 -8.26 -17.58
N ALA A 31 -17.28 -8.77 -16.42
CA ALA A 31 -18.41 -8.26 -15.67
C ALA A 31 -18.00 -8.09 -14.22
N PHE A 32 -18.28 -6.94 -13.61
CA PHE A 32 -17.91 -6.69 -12.22
C PHE A 32 -18.90 -5.78 -11.50
N THR A 33 -18.88 -5.88 -10.18
CA THR A 33 -19.63 -5.04 -9.26
C THR A 33 -18.85 -4.88 -7.96
N PHE A 34 -19.37 -4.07 -7.05
CA PHE A 34 -18.82 -3.89 -5.71
C PHE A 34 -19.79 -4.45 -4.68
N ASP A 35 -19.30 -5.27 -3.77
CA ASP A 35 -20.05 -5.82 -2.64
C ASP A 35 -19.84 -4.93 -1.41
N GLN A 36 -20.95 -4.47 -0.82
CA GLN A 36 -20.91 -3.58 0.34
C GLN A 36 -20.73 -4.34 1.67
N GLN A 37 -20.99 -5.63 1.69
CA GLN A 37 -20.94 -6.46 2.90
C GLN A 37 -19.65 -7.25 3.03
N ASP A 38 -18.99 -7.54 1.89
CA ASP A 38 -17.71 -8.26 1.86
C ASP A 38 -16.59 -7.36 1.32
N LEU A 39 -15.90 -6.69 2.22
CA LEU A 39 -14.78 -5.80 1.94
C LEU A 39 -13.40 -6.50 2.02
N GLY A 40 -13.35 -7.82 1.89
CA GLY A 40 -12.14 -8.63 2.08
C GLY A 40 -11.07 -8.52 0.97
N GLY A 41 -11.25 -7.65 -0.02
CA GLY A 41 -10.38 -7.50 -1.18
C GLY A 41 -11.11 -7.82 -2.49
N GLU A 42 -10.34 -8.12 -3.55
CA GLU A 42 -10.93 -8.56 -4.82
C GLU A 42 -11.24 -10.06 -4.84
N ASP A 43 -12.42 -10.42 -5.33
CA ASP A 43 -12.80 -11.78 -5.67
C ASP A 43 -12.83 -11.93 -7.19
N VAL A 44 -11.89 -12.70 -7.73
CA VAL A 44 -11.63 -12.79 -9.17
C VAL A 44 -11.88 -14.22 -9.66
N THR A 45 -12.84 -14.35 -10.57
CA THR A 45 -13.04 -15.56 -11.38
C THR A 45 -12.54 -15.27 -12.80
N ALA A 46 -11.53 -15.97 -13.28
CA ALA A 46 -10.91 -15.67 -14.56
C ALA A 46 -10.74 -16.92 -15.45
N TYR A 47 -10.90 -16.68 -16.76
CA TYR A 47 -10.73 -17.69 -17.80
C TYR A 47 -9.88 -17.11 -18.93
N ALA A 48 -9.01 -17.93 -19.51
CA ALA A 48 -8.28 -17.64 -20.74
C ALA A 48 -8.41 -18.79 -21.73
N ASN A 49 -8.85 -18.53 -22.96
CA ASN A 49 -9.08 -19.52 -24.01
C ASN A 49 -9.87 -20.75 -23.47
N MET A 50 -10.97 -20.48 -22.76
CA MET A 50 -11.87 -21.47 -22.14
C MET A 50 -11.28 -22.26 -20.96
N CYS A 51 -10.01 -22.04 -20.60
CA CYS A 51 -9.38 -22.66 -19.44
C CYS A 51 -9.54 -21.74 -18.20
N PRO A 52 -9.92 -22.29 -17.02
CA PRO A 52 -9.90 -21.53 -15.78
C PRO A 52 -8.47 -21.14 -15.44
N THR A 53 -8.27 -19.90 -15.04
CA THR A 53 -6.95 -19.37 -14.66
C THR A 53 -6.95 -18.96 -13.19
N SER A 54 -5.78 -18.99 -12.57
CA SER A 54 -5.61 -18.54 -11.19
C SER A 54 -5.74 -17.01 -11.09
N SER A 55 -6.05 -16.50 -9.89
CA SER A 55 -6.02 -15.05 -9.60
C SER A 55 -4.59 -14.50 -9.41
N SER A 56 -3.57 -15.29 -9.78
CA SER A 56 -2.16 -14.92 -9.65
C SER A 56 -1.83 -13.60 -10.36
N ALA A 57 -0.98 -12.79 -9.74
CA ALA A 57 -0.42 -11.57 -10.33
C ALA A 57 0.39 -11.82 -11.62
N LEU A 58 0.70 -13.05 -11.96
CA LEU A 58 1.38 -13.43 -13.20
C LEU A 58 0.42 -13.49 -14.41
N ASN A 59 -0.89 -13.58 -14.18
CA ASN A 59 -1.90 -13.58 -15.24
C ASN A 59 -2.07 -12.19 -15.85
N THR A 60 -1.61 -12.02 -17.09
CA THR A 60 -1.59 -10.72 -17.78
C THR A 60 -2.98 -10.13 -18.01
N HIS A 61 -3.97 -10.98 -18.35
CA HIS A 61 -5.36 -10.54 -18.53
C HIS A 61 -6.00 -10.10 -17.20
N VAL A 62 -5.71 -10.78 -16.08
CA VAL A 62 -6.20 -10.40 -14.77
C VAL A 62 -5.57 -9.10 -14.30
N THR A 63 -4.22 -9.05 -14.33
CA THR A 63 -3.50 -7.83 -13.88
C THR A 63 -3.83 -6.62 -14.73
N GLY A 64 -3.92 -6.77 -16.07
CA GLY A 64 -4.30 -5.66 -16.93
C GLY A 64 -5.71 -5.14 -16.66
N THR A 65 -6.68 -6.03 -16.43
CA THR A 65 -8.06 -5.70 -16.10
C THR A 65 -8.14 -4.96 -14.74
N LEU A 66 -7.52 -5.53 -13.69
CA LEU A 66 -7.53 -4.92 -12.36
C LEU A 66 -6.78 -3.57 -12.33
N ASP A 67 -5.64 -3.47 -13.02
CA ASP A 67 -4.90 -2.22 -13.18
C ASP A 67 -5.74 -1.14 -13.92
N GLY A 68 -6.49 -1.55 -14.92
CA GLY A 68 -7.41 -0.67 -15.65
C GLY A 68 -8.49 -0.09 -14.75
N ILE A 69 -9.20 -0.95 -14.01
CA ILE A 69 -10.26 -0.56 -13.06
C ILE A 69 -9.69 0.38 -11.98
N ALA A 70 -8.59 -0.01 -11.35
CA ALA A 70 -7.97 0.77 -10.28
C ALA A 70 -7.45 2.13 -10.76
N THR A 71 -6.85 2.16 -11.95
CA THR A 71 -6.33 3.39 -12.56
C THR A 71 -7.47 4.34 -12.92
N TRP A 72 -8.54 3.82 -13.53
CA TRP A 72 -9.66 4.64 -13.97
C TRP A 72 -10.42 5.26 -12.79
N PHE A 73 -10.89 4.45 -11.85
CA PHE A 73 -11.61 4.96 -10.67
C PHE A 73 -10.72 5.85 -9.79
N GLY A 74 -9.47 5.47 -9.58
CA GLY A 74 -8.51 6.29 -8.84
C GLY A 74 -8.32 7.67 -9.48
N ASN A 75 -8.13 7.74 -10.80
CA ASN A 75 -8.01 9.00 -11.51
C ASN A 75 -9.30 9.81 -11.49
N TYR A 76 -10.44 9.18 -11.78
CA TYR A 76 -11.72 9.87 -11.79
C TYR A 76 -12.05 10.47 -10.43
N ILE A 77 -11.93 9.70 -9.37
CA ILE A 77 -12.25 10.16 -8.01
C ILE A 77 -11.28 11.25 -7.57
N ASN A 78 -9.97 11.02 -7.70
CA ASN A 78 -8.97 11.97 -7.19
C ASN A 78 -8.92 13.29 -7.98
N LYS A 79 -9.26 13.28 -9.28
CA LYS A 79 -9.16 14.48 -10.13
C LYS A 79 -10.49 15.19 -10.32
N ILE A 80 -11.60 14.44 -10.41
CA ILE A 80 -12.92 14.96 -10.85
C ILE A 80 -13.94 14.96 -9.72
N TYR A 81 -14.09 13.83 -9.00
CA TYR A 81 -15.16 13.66 -8.02
C TYR A 81 -14.91 14.39 -6.70
N LEU A 82 -13.64 14.40 -6.21
CA LEU A 82 -13.29 15.07 -4.96
C LEU A 82 -13.22 16.58 -5.16
N THR A 83 -13.78 17.32 -4.18
CA THR A 83 -13.61 18.78 -4.11
C THR A 83 -12.17 19.16 -3.75
N GLU A 84 -11.72 20.38 -4.04
CA GLU A 84 -10.36 20.85 -3.72
C GLU A 84 -10.02 20.74 -2.23
N ARG A 85 -11.01 20.92 -1.34
CA ARG A 85 -10.81 20.73 0.11
C ARG A 85 -10.60 19.27 0.50
N GLU A 86 -11.23 18.37 -0.23
CA GLU A 86 -11.12 16.92 0.00
C GLU A 86 -9.82 16.33 -0.57
N LYS A 87 -9.35 16.80 -1.73
CA LYS A 87 -8.10 16.36 -2.36
C LYS A 87 -6.89 16.47 -1.44
N ASN A 88 -6.88 17.48 -0.57
CA ASN A 88 -5.81 17.66 0.44
C ASN A 88 -5.86 16.65 1.59
N LYS A 89 -7.00 15.95 1.77
CA LYS A 89 -7.23 15.05 2.91
C LYS A 89 -7.46 13.60 2.50
N ILE A 90 -7.96 13.38 1.29
CA ILE A 90 -8.39 12.07 0.79
C ILE A 90 -7.65 11.77 -0.50
N LYS A 91 -7.08 10.58 -0.56
CA LYS A 91 -6.52 10.03 -1.79
C LYS A 91 -6.95 8.58 -1.91
N VAL A 92 -7.74 8.28 -2.93
CA VAL A 92 -8.09 6.90 -3.29
C VAL A 92 -6.87 6.24 -3.94
N ILE A 93 -6.48 5.10 -3.41
CA ILE A 93 -5.35 4.29 -3.91
C ILE A 93 -5.86 2.99 -4.56
N PRO A 94 -5.06 2.30 -5.38
CA PRO A 94 -5.48 1.07 -6.04
C PRO A 94 -6.10 0.02 -5.12
N ASN A 95 -5.57 -0.14 -3.91
CA ASN A 95 -6.10 -1.09 -2.94
C ASN A 95 -7.52 -0.72 -2.46
N ASP A 96 -7.85 0.57 -2.36
CA ASP A 96 -9.21 0.99 -2.00
C ASP A 96 -10.22 0.56 -3.07
N VAL A 97 -9.83 0.63 -4.36
CA VAL A 97 -10.68 0.23 -5.49
C VAL A 97 -10.89 -1.28 -5.55
N LYS A 98 -9.96 -2.06 -5.04
CA LYS A 98 -10.04 -3.53 -5.00
C LYS A 98 -10.92 -4.06 -3.86
N MET A 99 -11.19 -3.24 -2.85
CA MET A 99 -12.02 -3.62 -1.71
C MET A 99 -13.46 -3.85 -2.15
N GLY A 100 -13.98 -5.05 -1.88
CA GLY A 100 -15.34 -5.45 -2.26
C GLY A 100 -15.54 -5.68 -3.76
N LEU A 101 -14.49 -5.65 -4.59
CA LEU A 101 -14.59 -5.90 -6.02
C LEU A 101 -14.86 -7.38 -6.29
N LYS A 102 -15.99 -7.66 -6.94
CA LYS A 102 -16.35 -8.99 -7.44
C LYS A 102 -16.32 -8.94 -8.96
N ILE A 103 -15.46 -9.76 -9.58
CA ILE A 103 -15.21 -9.69 -11.03
C ILE A 103 -15.10 -11.08 -11.66
N MET A 104 -15.71 -11.21 -12.83
CA MET A 104 -15.52 -12.33 -13.74
C MET A 104 -14.86 -11.82 -15.02
N ILE A 105 -13.79 -12.50 -15.45
CA ILE A 105 -12.98 -12.13 -16.61
C ILE A 105 -12.94 -13.32 -17.57
N SER A 106 -13.23 -13.10 -18.84
CA SER A 106 -13.03 -14.05 -19.94
C SER A 106 -12.10 -13.43 -20.97
N ALA A 107 -10.96 -14.03 -21.17
CA ALA A 107 -9.93 -13.61 -22.12
C ALA A 107 -9.79 -14.65 -23.23
N TRP A 108 -9.50 -14.19 -24.44
CA TRP A 108 -9.12 -15.05 -25.55
C TRP A 108 -7.96 -14.40 -26.32
N HIS A 109 -6.98 -15.21 -26.67
CA HIS A 109 -5.82 -14.81 -27.48
C HIS A 109 -5.65 -15.80 -28.62
N LEU A 110 -5.32 -15.33 -29.83
CA LEU A 110 -5.15 -16.18 -31.00
C LEU A 110 -4.02 -17.20 -30.79
N GLU A 111 -2.93 -16.75 -30.16
CA GLU A 111 -1.75 -17.57 -29.86
C GLU A 111 -1.48 -17.52 -28.34
N PRO A 112 -2.25 -18.26 -27.52
CA PRO A 112 -2.12 -18.17 -26.07
C PRO A 112 -0.83 -18.82 -25.58
N GLN A 113 -0.09 -18.09 -24.76
CA GLN A 113 1.09 -18.58 -24.07
C GLN A 113 0.75 -18.84 -22.61
N PHE A 114 0.78 -20.09 -22.19
CA PHE A 114 0.54 -20.48 -20.82
C PHE A 114 1.83 -20.90 -20.13
N THR A 115 1.96 -20.54 -18.87
CA THR A 115 3.04 -21.01 -18.00
C THR A 115 2.61 -22.29 -17.32
N GLY A 116 3.38 -23.37 -17.53
CA GLY A 116 3.12 -24.69 -16.96
C GLY A 116 2.05 -25.53 -17.69
N GLN A 117 2.00 -26.83 -17.38
CA GLN A 117 1.08 -27.76 -18.03
C GLN A 117 -0.39 -27.58 -17.62
N ALA A 118 -0.63 -27.03 -16.43
CA ALA A 118 -1.98 -26.81 -15.90
C ALA A 118 -2.72 -25.63 -16.57
N LYS A 119 -2.03 -24.84 -17.43
CA LYS A 119 -2.60 -23.68 -18.15
C LYS A 119 -3.29 -22.64 -17.23
N GLU A 120 -2.86 -22.54 -15.99
CA GLU A 120 -3.44 -21.63 -15.00
C GLU A 120 -2.98 -20.18 -15.14
N VAL A 121 -1.91 -19.92 -15.89
CA VAL A 121 -1.32 -18.59 -16.06
C VAL A 121 -1.13 -18.28 -17.54
N LEU A 122 -1.90 -17.29 -18.03
CA LEU A 122 -1.71 -16.67 -19.33
C LEU A 122 -0.59 -15.63 -19.23
N SER A 123 0.50 -15.81 -19.99
CA SER A 123 1.71 -14.99 -19.89
C SER A 123 1.94 -14.04 -21.07
N ASN A 124 1.04 -13.98 -22.04
CA ASN A 124 1.13 -13.06 -23.18
C ASN A 124 1.27 -11.60 -22.72
N GLN A 125 2.42 -10.97 -22.96
CA GLN A 125 2.72 -9.63 -22.45
C GLN A 125 1.90 -8.52 -23.12
N ASP A 126 1.47 -8.72 -24.37
CA ASP A 126 0.61 -7.83 -25.14
C ASP A 126 -0.82 -7.78 -24.62
N PHE A 127 -1.26 -8.82 -23.91
CA PHE A 127 -2.61 -8.86 -23.33
C PHE A 127 -2.80 -7.86 -22.18
N LYS A 128 -1.77 -7.61 -21.39
CA LYS A 128 -1.87 -6.68 -20.24
C LYS A 128 -2.25 -5.25 -20.64
N PRO A 129 -1.53 -4.59 -21.60
CA PRO A 129 -1.94 -3.26 -22.06
C PRO A 129 -3.28 -3.27 -22.79
N PHE A 130 -3.60 -4.29 -23.60
CA PHE A 130 -4.89 -4.43 -24.26
C PHE A 130 -6.03 -4.48 -23.25
N ALA A 131 -5.92 -5.31 -22.22
CA ALA A 131 -6.93 -5.41 -21.16
C ALA A 131 -7.11 -4.07 -20.43
N LYS A 132 -6.01 -3.43 -20.05
CA LYS A 132 -6.05 -2.14 -19.35
C LYS A 132 -6.75 -1.07 -20.18
N GLU A 133 -6.39 -0.92 -21.44
CA GLU A 133 -6.99 0.05 -22.34
C GLU A 133 -8.48 -0.23 -22.59
N THR A 134 -8.83 -1.50 -22.83
CA THR A 134 -10.22 -1.94 -22.97
C THR A 134 -11.07 -1.53 -21.78
N ILE A 135 -10.58 -1.75 -20.57
CA ILE A 135 -11.29 -1.37 -19.34
C ILE A 135 -11.44 0.14 -19.24
N MET A 136 -10.38 0.89 -19.48
CA MET A 136 -10.44 2.35 -19.37
C MET A 136 -11.44 2.96 -20.36
N ASN A 137 -11.40 2.53 -21.62
CA ASN A 137 -12.33 3.00 -22.65
C ASN A 137 -13.78 2.56 -22.36
N GLY A 138 -13.97 1.33 -21.89
CA GLY A 138 -15.27 0.80 -21.53
C GLY A 138 -15.91 1.55 -20.34
N LEU A 139 -15.10 1.90 -19.35
CA LEU A 139 -15.54 2.69 -18.19
C LEU A 139 -15.90 4.13 -18.55
N ASP A 140 -15.20 4.74 -19.52
CA ASP A 140 -15.57 6.06 -20.03
C ASP A 140 -16.96 6.05 -20.68
N GLY A 141 -17.28 5.00 -21.44
CA GLY A 141 -18.60 4.78 -22.02
C GLY A 141 -19.67 4.53 -20.97
N TRP A 142 -19.39 3.63 -20.02
CA TRP A 142 -20.31 3.31 -18.93
C TRP A 142 -20.61 4.53 -18.04
N ALA A 143 -19.60 5.31 -17.71
CA ALA A 143 -19.75 6.50 -16.86
C ALA A 143 -20.67 7.55 -17.47
N LYS A 144 -20.60 7.72 -18.80
CA LYS A 144 -21.52 8.61 -19.55
C LYS A 144 -22.95 8.06 -19.59
N ALA A 145 -23.10 6.74 -19.73
CA ALA A 145 -24.40 6.08 -19.84
C ALA A 145 -25.13 5.93 -18.49
N LYS A 146 -24.37 5.82 -17.38
CA LYS A 146 -24.88 5.50 -16.03
C LYS A 146 -24.34 6.43 -14.95
N PRO A 147 -24.57 7.76 -15.05
CA PRO A 147 -23.97 8.74 -14.14
C PRO A 147 -24.41 8.55 -12.67
N GLN A 148 -25.64 8.08 -12.43
CA GLN A 148 -26.12 7.83 -11.07
C GLN A 148 -25.42 6.64 -10.41
N ASP A 149 -25.15 5.57 -11.15
CA ASP A 149 -24.42 4.41 -10.65
C ASP A 149 -22.95 4.76 -10.44
N LEU A 150 -22.37 5.57 -11.31
CA LEU A 150 -21.03 6.12 -11.13
C LEU A 150 -20.89 6.88 -9.80
N LEU A 151 -21.85 7.77 -9.50
CA LEU A 151 -21.84 8.54 -8.24
C LEU A 151 -21.91 7.62 -7.00
N LYS A 152 -22.73 6.54 -7.07
CA LYS A 152 -22.78 5.55 -5.98
C LYS A 152 -21.43 4.87 -5.77
N VAL A 153 -20.77 4.42 -6.85
CA VAL A 153 -19.45 3.77 -6.77
C VAL A 153 -18.40 4.76 -6.27
N CYS A 154 -18.37 5.98 -6.77
CA CYS A 154 -17.43 7.01 -6.31
C CYS A 154 -17.57 7.31 -4.82
N LYS A 155 -18.82 7.41 -4.33
CA LYS A 155 -19.11 7.60 -2.90
C LYS A 155 -18.58 6.43 -2.08
N PHE A 156 -18.89 5.20 -2.48
CA PHE A 156 -18.46 3.99 -1.82
C PHE A 156 -16.92 3.90 -1.71
N LEU A 157 -16.21 4.08 -2.82
CA LEU A 157 -14.73 4.04 -2.84
C LEU A 157 -14.09 5.18 -2.03
N LYS A 158 -14.73 6.36 -2.02
CA LYS A 158 -14.32 7.46 -1.14
C LYS A 158 -14.49 7.09 0.33
N ASP A 159 -15.60 6.47 0.70
CA ASP A 159 -15.88 6.07 2.08
C ASP A 159 -14.88 4.99 2.55
N ILE A 160 -14.50 4.04 1.68
CA ILE A 160 -13.41 3.08 1.93
C ILE A 160 -12.08 3.82 2.18
N ALA A 161 -11.70 4.75 1.32
CA ALA A 161 -10.48 5.52 1.48
C ALA A 161 -10.47 6.32 2.80
N LEU A 162 -11.59 6.91 3.18
CA LEU A 162 -11.77 7.59 4.46
C LEU A 162 -11.62 6.65 5.65
N ALA A 163 -12.21 5.44 5.59
CA ALA A 163 -12.09 4.44 6.64
C ALA A 163 -10.64 4.00 6.82
N ARG A 164 -9.91 3.75 5.71
CA ARG A 164 -8.47 3.44 5.71
C ARG A 164 -7.67 4.57 6.36
N ILE A 165 -7.88 5.82 5.93
CA ILE A 165 -7.14 6.99 6.47
C ILE A 165 -7.40 7.17 7.97
N LYS A 166 -8.65 6.96 8.43
CA LYS A 166 -8.98 7.00 9.86
C LYS A 166 -8.26 5.89 10.63
N ALA A 167 -8.31 4.65 10.13
CA ALA A 167 -7.63 3.52 10.75
C ALA A 167 -6.11 3.74 10.84
N ASP A 168 -5.49 4.27 9.76
CA ASP A 168 -4.07 4.61 9.74
C ASP A 168 -3.75 5.73 10.74
N THR A 169 -4.61 6.74 10.86
CA THR A 169 -4.44 7.83 11.82
C THR A 169 -4.52 7.33 13.26
N GLU A 170 -5.47 6.44 13.57
CA GLU A 170 -5.58 5.83 14.90
C GLU A 170 -4.38 4.93 15.22
N LYS A 171 -3.89 4.13 14.25
CA LYS A 171 -2.65 3.37 14.42
C LYS A 171 -1.47 4.28 14.76
N VAL A 172 -1.33 5.41 14.05
CA VAL A 172 -0.27 6.39 14.33
C VAL A 172 -0.42 6.97 15.74
N LYS A 173 -1.63 7.33 16.18
CA LYS A 173 -1.87 7.83 17.55
C LYS A 173 -1.53 6.78 18.60
N ILE A 174 -1.93 5.53 18.40
CA ILE A 174 -1.62 4.42 19.29
C ILE A 174 -0.10 4.22 19.34
N THR A 175 0.57 4.15 18.19
CA THR A 175 2.02 3.98 18.12
C THR A 175 2.75 5.16 18.78
N ALA A 176 2.29 6.40 18.56
CA ALA A 176 2.83 7.59 19.21
C ALA A 176 2.62 7.54 20.75
N LYS A 177 1.43 7.11 21.21
CA LYS A 177 1.15 6.93 22.64
C LYS A 177 2.07 5.89 23.28
N TYR A 178 2.30 4.76 22.61
CA TYR A 178 3.24 3.74 23.09
C TYR A 178 4.70 4.19 22.95
N ALA A 179 5.06 4.95 21.95
CA ALA A 179 6.39 5.53 21.82
C ALA A 179 6.69 6.56 22.93
N THR A 180 5.68 7.31 23.38
CA THR A 180 5.81 8.26 24.50
C THR A 180 5.62 7.62 25.88
N SER A 181 4.88 6.50 25.98
CA SER A 181 4.69 5.78 27.25
C SER A 181 5.69 4.64 27.47
N ALA A 182 6.54 4.35 26.48
CA ALA A 182 7.61 3.34 26.62
C ALA A 182 8.76 3.82 27.50
N THR A 183 8.46 4.12 28.74
CA THR A 183 9.44 4.17 29.84
C THR A 183 10.01 2.79 30.16
N THR A 184 9.67 1.73 29.43
CA THR A 184 10.02 0.34 29.79
C THR A 184 10.70 -0.46 28.68
N GLY A 185 11.44 0.17 27.76
CA GLY A 185 12.22 -0.66 26.84
C GLY A 185 12.92 0.14 25.75
N LEU A 186 14.14 0.57 26.03
CA LEU A 186 15.06 0.96 24.97
C LEU A 186 15.31 -0.23 24.03
N PRO A 187 15.53 -0.01 22.72
CA PRO A 187 15.75 -1.09 21.76
C PRO A 187 16.82 -2.07 22.24
N ALA A 188 16.56 -3.36 22.08
CA ALA A 188 17.45 -4.42 22.61
C ALA A 188 18.90 -4.32 22.08
N LYS A 189 19.08 -3.74 20.87
CA LYS A 189 20.39 -3.53 20.27
C LYS A 189 21.10 -2.25 20.72
N TYR A 190 20.41 -1.39 21.46
CA TYR A 190 21.02 -0.16 21.95
C TYR A 190 21.98 -0.43 23.09
N VAL A 191 23.25 -0.14 22.86
CA VAL A 191 24.31 -0.21 23.89
C VAL A 191 24.31 1.12 24.64
N LYS A 192 23.80 1.09 25.89
CA LYS A 192 23.62 2.30 26.71
C LYS A 192 24.94 2.81 27.27
N PRO A 193 25.12 4.13 27.45
CA PRO A 193 26.15 4.68 28.32
C PRO A 193 25.79 4.48 29.79
N SER A 194 26.78 4.61 30.68
CA SER A 194 26.59 4.49 32.12
C SER A 194 25.93 5.74 32.72
N THR A 195 26.26 6.93 32.19
CA THR A 195 25.68 8.19 32.66
C THR A 195 24.18 8.27 32.33
N LYS A 196 23.43 8.96 33.18
CA LYS A 196 22.01 9.31 32.95
C LYS A 196 21.84 10.81 32.62
N ASP A 197 22.94 11.58 32.58
CA ASP A 197 22.88 13.02 32.25
C ASP A 197 22.77 13.20 30.73
N PRO A 198 21.62 13.70 30.22
CA PRO A 198 21.42 13.88 28.80
C PRO A 198 22.45 14.78 28.13
N ASN A 199 22.99 15.75 28.86
CA ASN A 199 23.96 16.72 28.33
C ASN A 199 25.34 16.11 28.07
N LYS A 200 25.58 14.91 28.58
CA LYS A 200 26.88 14.20 28.41
C LYS A 200 26.76 13.03 27.45
N ILE A 201 25.56 12.62 27.06
CA ILE A 201 25.35 11.44 26.22
C ILE A 201 25.56 11.78 24.74
N GLU A 202 26.47 11.08 24.11
CA GLU A 202 26.69 11.05 22.67
C GLU A 202 26.13 9.73 22.10
N LEU A 203 25.26 9.80 21.09
CA LEU A 203 24.70 8.64 20.41
C LEU A 203 25.43 8.40 19.10
N PHE A 204 26.10 7.26 18.98
CA PHE A 204 26.68 6.79 17.73
C PHE A 204 25.71 5.87 17.01
N ILE A 205 25.38 6.19 15.78
CA ILE A 205 24.57 5.36 14.89
C ILE A 205 25.54 4.74 13.89
N VAL A 206 25.70 3.41 13.95
CA VAL A 206 26.67 2.66 13.14
C VAL A 206 25.97 1.78 12.12
N GLU A 207 26.58 1.56 10.95
CA GLU A 207 26.02 0.71 9.91
C GLU A 207 26.36 -0.77 10.16
N GLY A 208 25.31 -1.56 10.35
CA GLY A 208 25.40 -3.01 10.52
C GLY A 208 25.87 -3.50 11.88
N ASP A 209 25.64 -4.78 12.13
CA ASP A 209 26.03 -5.43 13.39
C ASP A 209 27.54 -5.68 13.48
N SER A 210 28.27 -5.72 12.36
CA SER A 210 29.74 -5.87 12.32
C SER A 210 30.45 -4.64 12.89
N ALA A 211 29.98 -3.43 12.55
CA ALA A 211 30.52 -2.20 13.09
C ALA A 211 30.21 -2.03 14.59
N LEU A 212 29.11 -2.61 15.07
CA LEU A 212 28.73 -2.57 16.49
C LEU A 212 29.82 -3.18 17.40
N GLY A 213 30.45 -4.30 17.00
CA GLY A 213 31.47 -4.98 17.79
C GLY A 213 32.67 -4.08 18.05
N SER A 214 33.26 -3.52 16.99
CA SER A 214 34.42 -2.63 17.05
C SER A 214 34.09 -1.33 17.79
N ALA A 215 32.97 -0.70 17.49
CA ALA A 215 32.54 0.53 18.15
C ALA A 215 32.27 0.31 19.65
N ARG A 216 31.70 -0.84 20.05
CA ARG A 216 31.48 -1.20 21.45
C ARG A 216 32.76 -1.32 22.24
N SER A 217 33.83 -1.85 21.62
CA SER A 217 35.14 -2.01 22.26
C SER A 217 35.91 -0.70 22.40
N ALA A 218 35.72 0.24 21.46
CA ALA A 218 36.45 1.50 21.39
C ALA A 218 35.79 2.67 22.14
N ARG A 219 34.49 2.56 22.47
CA ARG A 219 33.69 3.68 23.01
C ARG A 219 34.10 4.06 24.45
N ASN A 220 33.84 5.30 24.81
CA ASN A 220 33.75 5.69 26.20
C ASN A 220 32.45 5.15 26.80
N VAL A 221 32.57 4.18 27.72
CA VAL A 221 31.42 3.51 28.34
C VAL A 221 30.54 4.47 29.15
N GLU A 222 31.15 5.54 29.69
CA GLU A 222 30.44 6.49 30.53
C GLU A 222 29.47 7.35 29.74
N THR A 223 29.91 7.88 28.58
CA THR A 223 29.14 8.92 27.84
C THR A 223 28.62 8.50 26.49
N GLN A 224 29.15 7.41 25.88
CA GLN A 224 28.85 7.04 24.50
C GLN A 224 27.92 5.85 24.42
N GLY A 225 26.72 6.10 23.84
CA GLY A 225 25.76 5.09 23.44
C GLY A 225 25.94 4.70 21.98
N ILE A 226 25.68 3.43 21.62
CA ILE A 226 25.76 2.95 20.24
C ILE A 226 24.49 2.25 19.84
N PHE A 227 24.00 2.56 18.64
CA PHE A 227 22.86 1.91 18.02
C PHE A 227 23.19 1.47 16.59
N PRO A 228 23.16 0.16 16.28
CA PRO A 228 23.37 -0.34 14.92
C PRO A 228 22.09 -0.23 14.12
N ILE A 229 22.17 0.33 12.91
CA ILE A 229 21.10 0.34 11.93
C ILE A 229 21.34 -0.73 10.86
N ARG A 230 20.26 -1.36 10.35
CA ARG A 230 20.35 -2.37 9.30
C ARG A 230 19.73 -1.87 8.00
N GLY A 231 20.48 -2.08 6.92
CA GLY A 231 20.03 -1.80 5.56
C GLY A 231 19.81 -0.31 5.27
N LYS A 232 19.19 -0.03 4.13
CA LYS A 232 18.95 1.34 3.67
C LYS A 232 17.94 2.06 4.56
N ILE A 233 18.35 3.19 5.12
CA ILE A 233 17.49 4.03 5.97
C ILE A 233 16.30 4.56 5.14
N LEU A 234 15.12 4.57 5.74
CA LEU A 234 13.93 5.15 5.13
C LEU A 234 14.12 6.65 4.90
N ASN A 235 13.91 7.12 3.66
CA ASN A 235 13.85 8.54 3.37
C ASN A 235 12.56 9.15 3.99
N VAL A 236 12.70 9.74 5.17
CA VAL A 236 11.56 10.27 5.94
C VAL A 236 10.91 11.50 5.29
N PHE A 237 11.62 12.23 4.41
CA PHE A 237 11.06 13.37 3.69
C PHE A 237 10.03 12.95 2.63
N GLN A 238 10.21 11.76 2.05
CA GLN A 238 9.31 11.23 1.02
C GLN A 238 8.33 10.19 1.57
N ALA A 239 8.52 9.76 2.81
CA ALA A 239 7.70 8.72 3.41
C ALA A 239 6.43 9.30 4.03
N SER A 240 5.31 8.54 3.90
CA SER A 240 4.11 8.88 4.64
C SER A 240 4.31 8.67 6.16
N PRO A 241 3.56 9.38 7.01
CA PRO A 241 3.62 9.20 8.47
C PRO A 241 3.45 7.74 8.91
N GLN A 242 2.63 6.97 8.16
CA GLN A 242 2.40 5.55 8.41
C GLN A 242 3.67 4.71 8.15
N LYS A 243 4.38 4.99 7.05
CA LYS A 243 5.65 4.31 6.74
C LYS A 243 6.73 4.63 7.76
N ILE A 244 6.78 5.87 8.25
CA ILE A 244 7.70 6.30 9.31
C ILE A 244 7.39 5.53 10.60
N ALA A 245 6.12 5.50 11.03
CA ALA A 245 5.69 4.80 12.25
C ALA A 245 5.85 3.26 12.16
N ALA A 246 5.80 2.69 10.97
CA ALA A 246 6.02 1.26 10.74
C ALA A 246 7.51 0.87 10.60
N ASN A 247 8.41 1.84 10.49
CA ASN A 247 9.84 1.55 10.33
C ASN A 247 10.52 1.38 11.70
N ASN A 248 10.95 0.16 11.99
CA ASN A 248 11.53 -0.20 13.29
C ASN A 248 12.80 0.58 13.63
N GLU A 249 13.66 0.87 12.64
CA GLU A 249 14.92 1.60 12.87
C GLU A 249 14.65 3.06 13.21
N VAL A 250 13.75 3.73 12.47
CA VAL A 250 13.35 5.11 12.75
C VAL A 250 12.68 5.21 14.13
N MET A 251 11.80 4.25 14.48
CA MET A 251 11.14 4.23 15.78
C MET A 251 12.13 3.97 16.91
N ALA A 252 13.12 3.08 16.70
CA ALA A 252 14.18 2.83 17.69
C ALA A 252 15.02 4.09 17.97
N ILE A 253 15.42 4.80 16.94
CA ILE A 253 16.15 6.09 17.08
C ILE A 253 15.30 7.10 17.85
N THR A 254 14.00 7.22 17.50
CA THR A 254 13.08 8.12 18.19
C THR A 254 12.93 7.79 19.68
N GLN A 255 12.91 6.51 20.04
CA GLN A 255 12.86 6.06 21.44
C GLN A 255 14.15 6.38 22.21
N ILE A 256 15.31 6.19 21.57
CA ILE A 256 16.60 6.51 22.16
C ILE A 256 16.73 8.03 22.42
N LEU A 257 16.32 8.83 21.44
CA LEU A 257 16.34 10.29 21.54
C LEU A 257 15.35 10.82 22.60
N GLY A 258 14.19 10.19 22.74
CA GLY A 258 13.18 10.50 23.76
C GLY A 258 12.35 11.75 23.50
N ALA A 259 12.68 12.55 22.47
CA ALA A 259 12.02 13.84 22.16
C ALA A 259 10.74 13.72 21.32
N GLY A 260 10.33 12.51 20.91
CA GLY A 260 9.21 12.30 20.02
C GLY A 260 9.50 12.71 18.57
N TYR A 261 8.48 12.83 17.74
CA TYR A 261 8.61 13.28 16.35
C TYR A 261 7.33 13.99 15.83
N GLY A 262 7.47 14.74 14.75
CA GLY A 262 6.36 15.46 14.11
C GLY A 262 5.71 16.48 15.05
N LYS A 263 4.37 16.47 15.16
CA LYS A 263 3.60 17.38 16.02
C LYS A 263 3.80 17.15 17.53
N HIS A 264 4.40 16.04 17.90
CA HIS A 264 4.67 15.65 19.30
C HIS A 264 6.16 15.81 19.68
N PHE A 265 6.94 16.44 18.82
CA PHE A 265 8.35 16.72 19.11
C PHE A 265 8.46 17.77 20.24
N ASP A 266 9.25 17.40 21.27
CA ASP A 266 9.52 18.26 22.43
C ASP A 266 11.00 18.16 22.76
N ILE A 267 11.74 19.20 22.42
CA ILE A 267 13.20 19.25 22.60
C ILE A 267 13.62 19.17 24.07
N SER A 268 12.76 19.58 25.00
CA SER A 268 13.08 19.52 26.43
C SER A 268 13.19 18.09 26.96
N LYS A 269 12.66 17.10 26.21
CA LYS A 269 12.70 15.67 26.53
C LYS A 269 13.87 14.94 25.87
N LEU A 270 14.74 15.63 25.16
CA LEU A 270 15.88 15.04 24.48
C LEU A 270 16.82 14.38 25.50
N LYS A 271 17.19 13.13 25.24
CA LYS A 271 18.02 12.29 26.16
C LYS A 271 19.47 12.18 25.73
N VAL A 272 19.88 12.89 24.68
CA VAL A 272 21.26 12.89 24.17
C VAL A 272 21.68 14.30 23.79
N SER A 273 22.96 14.63 23.96
CA SER A 273 23.52 15.92 23.60
C SER A 273 23.99 15.98 22.14
N LYS A 274 24.38 14.83 21.59
CA LYS A 274 24.96 14.74 20.25
C LYS A 274 24.57 13.42 19.59
N VAL A 275 24.30 13.46 18.28
CA VAL A 275 24.12 12.27 17.43
C VAL A 275 25.21 12.26 16.36
N ILE A 276 25.90 11.13 16.25
CA ILE A 276 27.01 10.93 15.34
C ILE A 276 26.69 9.74 14.45
N PHE A 277 26.66 9.96 13.15
CA PHE A 277 26.48 8.90 12.16
C PHE A 277 27.84 8.39 11.69
N MET A 278 28.02 7.08 11.76
CA MET A 278 29.20 6.36 11.26
C MET A 278 28.69 5.34 10.23
N THR A 279 28.56 5.79 9.00
CA THR A 279 28.09 4.99 7.86
C THR A 279 29.21 4.91 6.83
N ASP A 280 29.26 3.80 6.10
CA ASP A 280 30.20 3.65 4.99
C ASP A 280 29.77 4.60 3.84
N GLU A 281 30.75 5.25 3.22
CA GLU A 281 30.55 6.06 2.03
C GLU A 281 30.28 5.12 0.84
N GLN A 282 29.12 5.29 0.18
CA GLN A 282 28.79 4.61 -1.09
C GLN A 282 28.92 5.57 -2.26
#